data_7d77c6e9b214b46684bb0ee98430fff9
#
_entry.id   7d77c6e9b214b46684bb0ee98430fff9
#
_cell.length_a   1.000
_cell.length_b   1.000
_cell.length_c   1.000
_cell.angle_alpha   90.00
_cell.angle_beta   90.00
_cell.angle_gamma   90.00
#
_symmetry.space_group_name_H-M   'P 1'
#
loop_
_entity.id
_entity.type
_entity.pdbx_description
1 polymer ?
#
loop_
_entity_poly.entity_id
_entity_poly.type
_entity_poly.pdbx_seq_one_letter_code
_entity_poly.pdbx_strand_id
1 'polypeptide(L)'
;MNRDAARKYAGHGADYEEGLNSMLIQNSGLNGMTSDLAHLDESAEKLGFVRWQWEYNRATYDLKLEDRTNGAEYFLRVHARTVEGKLESPHAVLAVDSVYIGRATFPHGLDYESAIPQPIMNTANQRLEDLKAALA
;
A
#
# COMPACT_ATOMS: atom_id res chain seq x y z
N MET A 1 -9.30 -1.66 9.33
CA MET A 1 -9.22 -1.58 9.65
C MET A 1 -9.51 -1.73 10.12
N ASN A 2 -8.97 -1.87 9.61
CA ASN A 2 -8.96 -1.82 10.06
C ASN A 2 -8.85 -1.97 10.80
N ARG A 3 -8.83 -1.64 10.98
CA ARG A 3 -8.50 -1.70 11.55
C ARG A 3 -8.91 -2.55 11.98
N ASP A 4 -8.88 -2.93 11.40
CA ASP A 4 -8.98 -3.60 11.54
C ASP A 4 -8.78 -4.35 11.29
N ALA A 5 -8.53 -4.75 10.73
CA ALA A 5 -8.14 -5.15 10.40
C ALA A 5 -7.72 -5.27 10.82
N ALA A 6 -7.29 -5.00 10.77
CA ALA A 6 -6.69 -4.70 11.11
C ALA A 6 -6.76 -4.89 12.04
N ARG A 7 -6.70 -4.52 12.22
CA ARG A 7 -6.57 -4.57 12.90
C ARG A 7 -6.97 -5.43 13.19
N LYS A 8 -7.11 -5.92 12.68
CA LYS A 8 -7.19 -6.49 12.66
C LYS A 8 -6.81 -7.12 12.61
N TYR A 9 -6.52 -7.11 12.29
CA TYR A 9 -5.88 -7.22 12.18
C TYR A 9 -5.63 -6.92 12.81
N ALA A 10 -5.13 -6.86 12.70
CA ALA A 10 -4.66 -6.26 13.20
C ALA A 10 -4.66 -6.21 13.92
N GLY A 11 -4.54 -6.33 14.03
CA GLY A 11 -4.43 -5.82 14.51
C GLY A 11 -4.22 -5.73 15.00
N HIS A 12 -4.13 -5.60 15.00
CA HIS A 12 -3.89 -4.94 15.31
C HIS A 12 -3.68 -4.28 15.65
N GLY A 13 -3.52 -4.12 15.64
CA GLY A 13 -3.24 -3.13 15.69
C GLY A 13 -2.77 -2.56 16.08
N ALA A 14 -2.54 -2.09 16.18
CA ALA A 14 -2.06 -1.40 16.28
C ALA A 14 -1.52 -1.02 16.66
N ASP A 15 -1.06 -0.63 16.54
CA ASP A 15 -0.44 -0.27 16.58
C ASP A 15 0.21 -0.77 16.83
N TYR A 16 0.80 -1.11 16.70
CA TYR A 16 1.58 -1.46 16.92
C TYR A 16 2.58 -1.13 17.09
N GLU A 17 3.34 -1.48 17.61
CA GLU A 17 3.95 -0.39 17.29
C GLU A 17 5.35 -0.46 16.89
N GLU A 18 6.29 -0.85 17.47
CA GLU A 18 7.67 -0.87 17.18
C GLU A 18 7.96 -1.77 16.02
N GLY A 19 7.99 -3.06 16.21
CA GLY A 19 8.11 -3.99 15.12
C GLY A 19 6.99 -3.82 14.13
N LEU A 20 5.82 -3.44 14.64
CA LEU A 20 4.66 -3.24 13.78
C LEU A 20 4.81 -2.04 12.87
N ASN A 21 5.67 -1.10 13.21
CA ASN A 21 5.91 0.06 12.35
C ASN A 21 6.54 -0.34 11.04
N SER A 22 7.15 -1.50 10.96
CA SER A 22 7.73 -1.95 9.71
C SER A 22 6.68 -2.40 8.71
N MET A 23 5.43 -2.61 9.14
CA MET A 23 4.39 -3.03 8.19
C MET A 23 3.41 -1.92 7.83
N LEU A 24 3.14 -1.00 8.73
CA LEU A 24 2.21 0.10 8.47
C LEU A 24 3.01 1.39 8.33
N ILE A 25 2.93 2.01 7.16
CA ILE A 25 3.66 3.26 6.91
C ILE A 25 2.71 4.41 7.22
N GLN A 26 2.88 5.02 8.37
CA GLN A 26 1.94 6.03 8.86
C GLN A 26 2.23 7.43 8.32
N ASN A 27 3.47 7.69 7.96
CA ASN A 27 3.89 9.04 7.58
C ASN A 27 4.11 9.18 6.07
N SER A 28 3.36 8.43 5.28
CA SER A 28 3.52 8.48 3.82
C SER A 28 3.04 9.81 3.24
N GLY A 29 2.12 10.48 3.94
CA GLY A 29 1.49 11.67 3.40
C GLY A 29 0.40 11.38 2.39
N LEU A 30 0.14 10.10 2.11
CA LEU A 30 -0.85 9.69 1.12
C LEU A 30 -2.24 9.49 1.73
N ASN A 31 -2.30 9.11 3.00
CA ASN A 31 -3.58 8.79 3.63
C ASN A 31 -4.52 9.99 3.54
N GLY A 32 -5.71 9.74 3.03
CA GLY A 32 -6.70 10.77 2.85
C GLY A 32 -6.65 11.52 1.53
N MET A 33 -5.59 11.34 0.75
CA MET A 33 -5.54 11.95 -0.57
C MET A 33 -6.59 11.31 -1.48
N THR A 34 -7.21 12.14 -2.30
CA THR A 34 -8.26 11.65 -3.19
C THR A 34 -7.84 11.80 -4.65
N SER A 35 -8.41 10.93 -5.49
CA SER A 35 -8.13 10.95 -6.92
C SER A 35 -9.26 10.21 -7.63
N ASP A 36 -9.55 10.61 -8.87
CA ASP A 36 -10.39 9.73 -9.68
C ASP A 36 -9.62 8.45 -10.01
N LEU A 37 -10.36 7.41 -10.31
CA LEU A 37 -9.77 6.08 -10.52
C LEU A 37 -8.79 6.07 -11.69
N ALA A 38 -9.13 6.73 -12.79
CA ALA A 38 -8.27 6.73 -13.97
C ALA A 38 -6.92 7.37 -13.67
N HIS A 39 -6.92 8.48 -12.93
CA HIS A 39 -5.69 9.18 -12.60
C HIS A 39 -4.86 8.36 -11.58
N LEU A 40 -5.53 7.75 -10.63
CA LEU A 40 -4.84 6.92 -9.64
C LEU A 40 -4.20 5.70 -10.31
N ASP A 41 -4.95 5.01 -11.18
CA ASP A 41 -4.42 3.87 -11.93
C ASP A 41 -3.19 4.29 -12.76
N GLU A 42 -3.30 5.39 -13.49
CA GLU A 42 -2.21 5.84 -14.33
C GLU A 42 -0.98 6.22 -13.52
N SER A 43 -1.18 6.97 -12.45
CA SER A 43 -0.07 7.43 -11.61
C SER A 43 0.64 6.25 -10.95
N ALA A 44 -0.12 5.30 -10.43
CA ALA A 44 0.45 4.13 -9.78
C ALA A 44 1.19 3.24 -10.79
N GLU A 45 0.57 3.04 -11.95
CA GLU A 45 1.15 2.17 -12.98
C GLU A 45 2.48 2.72 -13.48
N LYS A 46 2.59 4.03 -13.65
CA LYS A 46 3.83 4.64 -14.09
C LYS A 46 4.98 4.40 -13.12
N LEU A 47 4.66 4.18 -11.85
CA LEU A 47 5.66 3.94 -10.81
C LEU A 47 5.90 2.45 -10.57
N GLY A 48 5.24 1.59 -11.34
CA GLY A 48 5.44 0.15 -11.25
C GLY A 48 4.45 -0.57 -10.37
N PHE A 49 3.47 0.12 -9.81
CA PHE A 49 2.44 -0.54 -9.03
C PHE A 49 1.47 -1.26 -9.95
N VAL A 50 0.91 -2.36 -9.44
CA VAL A 50 -0.09 -3.14 -10.15
C VAL A 50 -1.34 -3.21 -9.28
N ARG A 51 -2.47 -2.84 -9.87
CA ARG A 51 -3.74 -3.03 -9.19
C ARG A 51 -4.18 -4.47 -9.45
N TRP A 52 -4.21 -5.27 -8.39
CA TRP A 52 -4.43 -6.70 -8.57
C TRP A 52 -5.59 -7.25 -7.79
N GLN A 53 -6.13 -6.51 -6.84
CA GLN A 53 -7.21 -7.01 -6.01
C GLN A 53 -8.36 -6.04 -6.01
N TRP A 54 -9.56 -6.55 -6.26
CA TRP A 54 -10.80 -5.78 -6.29
C TRP A 54 -11.70 -6.24 -5.17
N GLU A 55 -12.25 -5.29 -4.48
CA GLU A 55 -13.44 -5.48 -3.69
C GLU A 55 -14.45 -4.47 -4.20
N TYR A 56 -15.67 -4.59 -3.73
CA TYR A 56 -16.76 -3.78 -4.25
C TYR A 56 -16.44 -2.28 -4.21
N ASN A 57 -15.76 -1.82 -3.17
CA ASN A 57 -15.48 -0.40 -2.99
C ASN A 57 -14.02 -0.12 -2.65
N ARG A 58 -13.10 -1.04 -2.98
CA ARG A 58 -11.71 -0.92 -2.56
C ARG A 58 -10.77 -1.40 -3.67
N ALA A 59 -9.69 -0.67 -3.87
CA ALA A 59 -8.65 -1.05 -4.82
C ALA A 59 -7.34 -1.19 -4.06
N THR A 60 -6.52 -2.15 -4.46
CA THR A 60 -5.23 -2.40 -3.85
C THR A 60 -4.17 -2.33 -4.94
N TYR A 61 -3.12 -1.56 -4.67
CA TYR A 61 -1.99 -1.38 -5.59
C TYR A 61 -0.74 -1.92 -4.92
N ASP A 62 -0.05 -2.84 -5.60
CA ASP A 62 1.16 -3.46 -5.07
C ASP A 62 2.36 -3.15 -5.93
N LEU A 63 3.48 -2.85 -5.27
CA LEU A 63 4.77 -2.69 -5.92
C LEU A 63 5.72 -3.70 -5.31
N LYS A 64 6.31 -4.55 -6.17
CA LYS A 64 7.28 -5.53 -5.71
C LYS A 64 8.66 -4.89 -5.61
N LEU A 65 9.33 -5.10 -4.49
CA LEU A 65 10.68 -4.64 -4.25
C LEU A 65 11.53 -5.85 -3.89
N GLU A 66 12.69 -5.98 -4.53
CA GLU A 66 13.52 -7.15 -4.35
C GLU A 66 14.82 -6.78 -3.67
N ASP A 67 15.21 -7.55 -2.65
CA ASP A 67 16.51 -7.42 -2.02
C ASP A 67 17.48 -8.31 -2.80
N ARG A 68 18.35 -7.68 -3.58
CA ARG A 68 19.23 -8.42 -4.46
C ARG A 68 20.31 -9.19 -3.74
N THR A 69 20.54 -8.91 -2.47
CA THR A 69 21.59 -9.61 -1.73
C THR A 69 21.17 -11.01 -1.34
N ASN A 70 19.87 -11.24 -1.16
CA ASN A 70 19.40 -12.57 -0.70
C ASN A 70 18.16 -13.04 -1.46
N GLY A 71 17.66 -12.27 -2.43
CA GLY A 71 16.51 -12.68 -3.22
C GLY A 71 15.18 -12.54 -2.51
N ALA A 72 15.15 -11.96 -1.32
CA ALA A 72 13.89 -11.75 -0.63
C ALA A 72 13.05 -10.70 -1.35
N GLU A 73 11.73 -10.92 -1.38
CA GLU A 73 10.81 -10.02 -2.03
C GLU A 73 9.91 -9.35 -1.01
N TYR A 74 9.64 -8.08 -1.24
CA TYR A 74 8.76 -7.29 -0.39
C TYR A 74 7.72 -6.65 -1.27
N PHE A 75 6.54 -6.38 -0.70
CA PHE A 75 5.49 -5.68 -1.43
C PHE A 75 5.10 -4.44 -0.67
N LEU A 76 5.14 -3.32 -1.38
CA LEU A 76 4.60 -2.06 -0.91
C LEU A 76 3.16 -2.00 -1.40
N ARG A 77 2.22 -1.86 -0.49
CA ARG A 77 0.80 -1.99 -0.79
C ARG A 77 0.05 -0.74 -0.39
N VAL A 78 -0.65 -0.16 -1.35
CA VAL A 78 -1.47 1.03 -1.12
C VAL A 78 -2.93 0.63 -1.29
N HIS A 79 -3.73 0.85 -0.25
CA HIS A 79 -5.17 0.62 -0.30
C HIS A 79 -5.88 1.94 -0.52
N ALA A 80 -6.88 1.93 -1.39
CA ALA A 80 -7.74 3.07 -1.61
C ALA A 80 -9.19 2.60 -1.61
N ARG A 81 -10.09 3.42 -1.08
CA ARG A 81 -11.51 3.08 -1.05
C ARG A 81 -12.30 4.12 -1.82
N THR A 82 -13.41 3.69 -2.39
CA THR A 82 -14.30 4.55 -3.14
C THR A 82 -15.02 5.47 -2.19
N VAL A 83 -14.99 6.77 -2.48
CA VAL A 83 -15.76 7.76 -1.74
C VAL A 83 -16.88 8.35 -2.61
N GLU A 84 -16.77 8.22 -3.94
CA GLU A 84 -17.84 8.62 -4.87
C GLU A 84 -17.84 7.66 -6.03
N GLY A 85 -19.03 7.26 -6.48
CA GLY A 85 -19.17 6.42 -7.65
C GLY A 85 -18.88 4.97 -7.37
N LYS A 86 -18.59 4.23 -8.43
CA LYS A 86 -18.32 2.78 -8.35
C LYS A 86 -17.02 2.48 -9.06
N LEU A 87 -16.33 1.44 -8.59
CA LEU A 87 -15.01 1.09 -9.11
C LEU A 87 -14.97 0.72 -10.58
N GLU A 88 -16.08 0.35 -11.17
CA GLU A 88 -16.07 0.08 -12.62
C GLU A 88 -16.06 1.37 -13.43
N SER A 89 -16.26 2.52 -12.79
CA SER A 89 -16.25 3.79 -13.49
C SER A 89 -14.89 4.47 -13.36
N PRO A 90 -14.27 4.93 -14.46
CA PRO A 90 -13.00 5.64 -14.37
C PRO A 90 -13.14 6.98 -13.64
N HIS A 91 -14.36 7.47 -13.49
CA HIS A 91 -14.63 8.73 -12.80
C HIS A 91 -14.93 8.54 -11.32
N ALA A 92 -14.93 7.30 -10.82
CA ALA A 92 -15.08 7.08 -9.39
C ALA A 92 -13.98 7.83 -8.66
N VAL A 93 -14.30 8.36 -7.48
CA VAL A 93 -13.30 9.05 -6.66
C VAL A 93 -12.92 8.14 -5.51
N LEU A 94 -11.63 7.95 -5.35
CA LEU A 94 -11.07 7.11 -4.29
C LEU A 94 -10.25 7.95 -3.34
N ALA A 95 -10.22 7.52 -2.09
CA ALA A 95 -9.33 8.11 -1.08
C ALA A 95 -8.33 7.05 -0.64
N VAL A 96 -7.07 7.43 -0.54
CA VAL A 96 -6.06 6.52 -0.02
C VAL A 96 -6.37 6.25 1.45
N ASP A 97 -6.41 4.99 1.80
CA ASP A 97 -6.85 4.52 3.10
C ASP A 97 -5.67 4.15 3.99
N SER A 98 -4.73 3.38 3.45
CA SER A 98 -3.59 2.91 4.23
C SER A 98 -2.47 2.47 3.31
N VAL A 99 -1.26 2.44 3.86
CA VAL A 99 -0.06 2.02 3.14
C VAL A 99 0.67 1.02 4.00
N TYR A 100 1.00 -0.13 3.43
CA TYR A 100 1.67 -1.22 4.13
C TYR A 100 2.89 -1.67 3.36
N ILE A 101 3.82 -2.31 4.08
CA ILE A 101 4.92 -3.00 3.44
C ILE A 101 5.14 -4.31 4.19
N GLY A 102 5.39 -5.39 3.44
CA GLY A 102 5.61 -6.69 4.05
C GLY A 102 6.47 -7.56 3.19
N ARG A 103 7.11 -8.56 3.80
CA ARG A 103 7.92 -9.53 3.11
C ARG A 103 7.02 -10.63 2.55
N ALA A 104 7.24 -10.98 1.29
CA ALA A 104 6.50 -12.07 0.67
C ALA A 104 7.00 -13.40 1.24
N THR A 105 6.07 -14.23 1.72
CA THR A 105 6.39 -15.55 2.27
C THR A 105 5.50 -16.57 1.58
N PHE A 106 6.06 -17.20 0.57
CA PHE A 106 5.31 -18.19 -0.16
C PHE A 106 5.18 -19.46 0.68
N PRO A 107 3.99 -20.06 0.78
CA PRO A 107 2.73 -19.69 0.12
C PRO A 107 1.81 -18.84 1.00
N HIS A 108 2.30 -18.21 2.05
CA HIS A 108 1.48 -17.65 3.11
C HIS A 108 1.15 -16.16 2.95
N GLY A 109 1.47 -15.56 1.81
CA GLY A 109 1.15 -14.15 1.58
C GLY A 109 2.26 -13.25 2.12
N LEU A 110 1.89 -12.14 2.75
CA LEU A 110 2.87 -11.18 3.24
C LEU A 110 3.09 -11.34 4.73
N ASP A 111 4.37 -11.28 5.11
CA ASP A 111 4.76 -11.27 6.52
C ASP A 111 5.01 -9.83 6.91
N TYR A 112 4.12 -9.28 7.72
CA TYR A 112 4.22 -7.89 8.15
C TYR A 112 5.04 -7.72 9.41
N GLU A 113 5.52 -8.81 10.00
CA GLU A 113 6.27 -8.73 11.25
C GLU A 113 7.77 -8.82 11.04
N SER A 114 8.23 -9.22 9.86
CA SER A 114 9.64 -9.23 9.57
C SER A 114 10.17 -7.82 9.42
N ALA A 115 11.38 -7.60 9.92
CA ALA A 115 12.03 -6.30 9.73
C ALA A 115 12.26 -6.04 8.24
N ILE A 116 12.10 -4.80 7.84
CA ILE A 116 12.30 -4.39 6.47
C ILE A 116 13.70 -3.79 6.35
N PRO A 117 14.56 -4.30 5.46
CA PRO A 117 15.89 -3.72 5.29
C PRO A 117 15.80 -2.25 4.92
N GLN A 118 16.73 -1.47 5.43
CA GLN A 118 16.72 -0.03 5.20
C GLN A 118 16.74 0.34 3.71
N PRO A 119 17.54 -0.33 2.85
CA PRO A 119 17.50 0.01 1.42
C PRO A 119 16.12 -0.21 0.81
N ILE A 120 15.40 -1.26 1.25
CA ILE A 120 14.05 -1.51 0.77
C ILE A 120 13.11 -0.40 1.25
N MET A 121 13.22 0.01 2.53
CA MET A 121 12.42 1.10 3.04
C MET A 121 12.70 2.40 2.32
N ASN A 122 13.96 2.66 1.99
CA ASN A 122 14.33 3.88 1.26
C ASN A 122 13.67 3.91 -0.11
N THR A 123 13.71 2.79 -0.81
CA THR A 123 13.07 2.70 -2.12
C THR A 123 11.56 2.85 -2.00
N ALA A 124 10.96 2.19 -1.00
CA ALA A 124 9.53 2.29 -0.78
C ALA A 124 9.12 3.74 -0.51
N ASN A 125 9.86 4.42 0.36
CA ASN A 125 9.54 5.81 0.69
C ASN A 125 9.67 6.72 -0.53
N GLN A 126 10.66 6.48 -1.38
CA GLN A 126 10.81 7.28 -2.58
C GLN A 126 9.63 7.08 -3.54
N ARG A 127 9.18 5.83 -3.70
CA ARG A 127 8.03 5.57 -4.55
C ARG A 127 6.76 6.22 -4.00
N LEU A 128 6.62 6.22 -2.68
CA LEU A 128 5.46 6.88 -2.06
C LEU A 128 5.50 8.40 -2.25
N GLU A 129 6.69 9.00 -2.16
CA GLU A 129 6.83 10.43 -2.44
C GLU A 129 6.48 10.73 -3.89
N ASP A 130 6.93 9.88 -4.82
CA ASP A 130 6.63 10.06 -6.22
C ASP A 130 5.13 9.95 -6.48
N LEU A 131 4.47 8.98 -5.84
CA LEU A 131 3.03 8.82 -6.00
C LEU A 131 2.28 10.01 -5.42
N LYS A 132 2.71 10.47 -4.25
CA LYS A 132 2.12 11.63 -3.62
C LYS A 132 2.21 12.84 -4.54
N ALA A 133 3.37 13.06 -5.14
CA ALA A 133 3.56 14.18 -6.06
C ALA A 133 2.63 14.06 -7.28
N ALA A 134 2.46 12.84 -7.78
CA ALA A 134 1.61 12.61 -8.94
C ALA A 134 0.14 12.86 -8.64
N LEU A 135 -0.29 12.61 -7.41
CA LEU A 135 -1.69 12.78 -7.02
C LEU A 135 -2.00 14.20 -6.52
N ALA A 136 -0.99 14.98 -6.22
CA ALA A 136 -1.18 16.31 -5.67
C ALA A 136 -1.74 17.29 -6.72
#